data_41fed702a6a9c35f4b9e6ca33a31aebf
#
_entry.id   41fed702a6a9c35f4b9e6ca33a31aebf
#
_cell.length_a   1.000
_cell.length_b   1.000
_cell.length_c   1.000
_cell.angle_alpha   90.00
_cell.angle_beta   90.00
_cell.angle_gamma   90.00
#
_symmetry.space_group_name_H-M   'P 1'
#
loop_
_entity.id
_entity.type
_entity.pdbx_description
1 polymer ?
#
loop_
_entity_poly.entity_id
_entity_poly.type
_entity_poly.pdbx_seq_one_letter_code
_entity_poly.pdbx_strand_id
1 'polypeptide(L)'
;MAVSQSWKDKNLEDLYKYSWFFGVLSEENAKEILHEAMQNDEKSEAKTILFLKTSFDDIKQNQFNIVLGHLSQHALNGQPQFYFYEKYPYSILHNLVMRKNLFSLEELVKVKIATSVVDPKTLKLPKRIQDEVKKYHDLNDTSSITLCIAEVEFFSKYFPGCQRCPRCQKCNF
;
A
#
# COMPACT_ATOMS: atom_id res chain seq x y z
N MET A 1 4.37 -26.28 -9.42
CA MET A 1 3.03 -25.72 -9.69
C MET A 1 3.18 -24.50 -10.56
N ALA A 2 2.58 -24.50 -11.75
CA ALA A 2 2.65 -23.35 -12.65
C ALA A 2 1.84 -22.20 -12.04
N VAL A 3 2.50 -21.11 -11.64
CA VAL A 3 1.86 -19.87 -11.29
C VAL A 3 1.15 -19.38 -12.55
N SER A 4 -0.16 -19.26 -12.48
CA SER A 4 -1.00 -18.95 -13.64
C SER A 4 -0.55 -17.64 -14.30
N GLN A 5 -0.57 -17.65 -15.63
CA GLN A 5 -0.19 -16.55 -16.52
C GLN A 5 -0.93 -15.21 -16.25
N SER A 6 -1.98 -15.23 -15.42
CA SER A 6 -2.83 -14.08 -15.10
C SER A 6 -2.16 -12.95 -14.28
N TRP A 7 -0.97 -13.17 -13.77
CA TRP A 7 -0.24 -12.22 -12.93
C TRP A 7 0.57 -11.18 -13.71
N LYS A 8 0.79 -11.42 -15.01
CA LYS A 8 1.69 -10.62 -15.84
C LYS A 8 1.09 -9.29 -16.31
N ASP A 9 -0.22 -9.14 -16.20
CA ASP A 9 -0.94 -8.00 -16.81
C ASP A 9 -1.54 -7.01 -15.79
N LYS A 10 -1.22 -7.18 -14.48
CA LYS A 10 -1.70 -6.26 -13.44
C LYS A 10 -0.87 -4.99 -13.43
N ASN A 11 -1.54 -3.85 -13.35
CA ASN A 11 -0.95 -2.51 -13.33
C ASN A 11 -1.39 -1.71 -12.09
N LEU A 12 -0.90 -0.47 -11.96
CA LEU A 12 -1.25 0.41 -10.84
C LEU A 12 -2.77 0.57 -10.66
N GLU A 13 -3.55 0.62 -11.74
CA GLU A 13 -5.00 0.74 -11.69
C GLU A 13 -5.64 -0.44 -10.94
N ASP A 14 -5.04 -1.63 -10.98
CA ASP A 14 -5.54 -2.80 -10.25
C ASP A 14 -5.42 -2.64 -8.74
N LEU A 15 -4.37 -2.00 -8.21
CA LEU A 15 -4.25 -1.71 -6.78
C LEU A 15 -5.42 -0.88 -6.27
N TYR A 16 -5.88 0.10 -7.05
CA TYR A 16 -6.96 0.99 -6.67
C TYR A 16 -8.33 0.30 -6.56
N LYS A 17 -8.46 -0.91 -7.05
CA LYS A 17 -9.68 -1.74 -6.93
C LYS A 17 -9.79 -2.42 -5.56
N TYR A 18 -8.70 -2.55 -4.82
CA TYR A 18 -8.67 -3.26 -3.54
C TYR A 18 -8.95 -2.33 -2.35
N SER A 19 -9.80 -2.79 -1.43
CA SER A 19 -10.15 -2.04 -0.22
C SER A 19 -9.01 -1.93 0.80
N TRP A 20 -8.02 -2.80 0.74
CA TRP A 20 -6.83 -2.78 1.59
C TRP A 20 -5.73 -1.82 1.10
N PHE A 21 -5.89 -1.20 -0.06
CA PHE A 21 -4.97 -0.20 -0.59
C PHE A 21 -5.47 1.22 -0.31
N PHE A 22 -4.61 2.09 0.18
CA PHE A 22 -4.99 3.43 0.65
C PHE A 22 -4.61 4.57 -0.29
N GLY A 23 -4.06 4.26 -1.48
CA GLY A 23 -3.63 5.31 -2.41
C GLY A 23 -2.47 6.13 -1.86
N VAL A 24 -2.42 7.41 -2.20
CA VAL A 24 -1.36 8.33 -1.76
C VAL A 24 -1.66 8.86 -0.36
N LEU A 25 -0.75 8.62 0.58
CA LEU A 25 -0.82 9.13 1.95
C LEU A 25 0.51 9.75 2.39
N SER A 26 0.43 10.72 3.31
CA SER A 26 1.55 11.11 4.14
C SER A 26 1.77 10.10 5.28
N GLU A 27 2.96 10.11 5.89
CA GLU A 27 3.23 9.28 7.07
C GLU A 27 2.31 9.63 8.24
N GLU A 28 2.01 10.91 8.42
CA GLU A 28 1.13 11.41 9.46
C GLU A 28 -0.28 10.85 9.30
N ASN A 29 -0.87 10.97 8.10
CA ASN A 29 -2.20 10.41 7.82
C ASN A 29 -2.21 8.89 7.96
N ALA A 30 -1.15 8.20 7.56
CA ALA A 30 -1.02 6.75 7.74
C ALA A 30 -1.01 6.36 9.23
N LYS A 31 -0.31 7.12 10.07
CA LYS A 31 -0.30 6.91 11.53
C LYS A 31 -1.68 7.12 12.15
N GLU A 32 -2.39 8.18 11.75
CA GLU A 32 -3.74 8.47 12.24
C GLU A 32 -4.72 7.33 11.91
N ILE A 33 -4.70 6.83 10.67
CA ILE A 33 -5.54 5.71 10.24
C ILE A 33 -5.23 4.45 11.05
N LEU A 34 -3.95 4.14 11.25
CA LEU A 34 -3.53 2.97 12.04
C LEU A 34 -3.94 3.10 13.50
N HIS A 35 -3.85 4.31 14.07
CA HIS A 35 -4.23 4.58 15.45
C HIS A 35 -5.75 4.41 15.64
N GLU A 36 -6.55 4.98 14.75
CA GLU A 36 -8.01 4.80 14.76
C GLU A 36 -8.41 3.32 14.60
N ALA A 37 -7.76 2.61 13.68
CA ALA A 37 -8.04 1.20 13.47
C ALA A 37 -7.69 0.35 14.70
N MET A 38 -6.65 0.73 15.45
CA MET A 38 -6.23 0.06 16.67
C MET A 38 -7.20 0.33 17.82
N GLN A 39 -7.70 1.58 17.96
CA GLN A 39 -8.70 1.95 18.97
C GLN A 39 -10.04 1.24 18.75
N ASN A 40 -10.41 1.00 17.49
CA ASN A 40 -11.66 0.29 17.15
C ASN A 40 -11.57 -1.22 17.31
N ASP A 41 -10.39 -1.77 17.56
CA ASP A 41 -10.15 -3.20 17.73
C ASP A 41 -9.13 -3.44 18.87
N GLU A 42 -9.63 -3.29 20.10
CA GLU A 42 -8.82 -3.41 21.32
C GLU A 42 -8.11 -4.77 21.50
N LYS A 43 -8.58 -5.80 20.79
CA LYS A 43 -7.98 -7.14 20.83
C LYS A 43 -6.82 -7.31 19.85
N SER A 44 -6.63 -6.35 18.96
CA SER A 44 -5.58 -6.44 17.95
C SER A 44 -4.26 -5.94 18.51
N GLU A 45 -3.22 -6.74 18.40
CA GLU A 45 -1.86 -6.39 18.84
C GLU A 45 -1.10 -5.55 17.78
N ALA A 46 -1.58 -5.54 16.54
CA ALA A 46 -0.98 -4.81 15.44
C ALA A 46 -1.97 -4.52 14.32
N LYS A 47 -1.73 -3.45 13.58
CA LYS A 47 -2.46 -3.09 12.35
C LYS A 47 -1.49 -2.66 11.26
N THR A 48 -1.86 -2.93 10.01
CA THR A 48 -1.06 -2.59 8.84
C THR A 48 -1.90 -1.95 7.75
N ILE A 49 -1.30 -1.03 7.00
CA ILE A 49 -1.88 -0.43 5.79
C ILE A 49 -0.88 -0.45 4.64
N LEU A 50 -1.37 -0.60 3.42
CA LEU A 50 -0.57 -0.48 2.20
C LEU A 50 -0.93 0.82 1.49
N PHE A 51 0.07 1.63 1.15
CA PHE A 51 -0.15 2.94 0.55
C PHE A 51 1.03 3.40 -0.31
N LEU A 52 0.81 4.47 -1.06
CA LEU A 52 1.85 5.17 -1.80
C LEU A 52 2.34 6.35 -0.97
N LYS A 53 3.58 6.26 -0.53
CA LYS A 53 4.25 7.36 0.17
C LYS A 53 4.93 8.27 -0.84
N THR A 54 4.72 9.56 -0.69
CA THR A 54 5.54 10.57 -1.37
C THR A 54 6.81 10.78 -0.57
N SER A 55 7.97 10.54 -1.17
CA SER A 55 9.25 10.86 -0.53
C SER A 55 9.41 12.38 -0.42
N PHE A 56 9.46 12.90 0.81
CA PHE A 56 9.73 14.32 1.05
C PHE A 56 11.23 14.62 1.19
N ASP A 57 12.05 13.63 1.51
CA ASP A 57 13.48 13.83 1.83
C ASP A 57 14.37 13.97 0.59
N ASP A 58 13.85 13.67 -0.61
CA ASP A 58 14.55 13.86 -1.85
C ASP A 58 13.81 14.85 -2.74
N ILE A 59 14.09 16.13 -2.57
CA ILE A 59 13.59 17.22 -3.44
C ILE A 59 13.93 16.95 -4.93
N LYS A 60 14.86 16.03 -5.20
CA LYS A 60 15.26 15.60 -6.54
C LYS A 60 14.58 14.33 -7.06
N GLN A 61 13.95 13.53 -6.20
CA GLN A 61 13.30 12.27 -6.58
C GLN A 61 11.90 12.19 -5.96
N ASN A 62 11.00 13.04 -6.40
CA ASN A 62 9.57 12.98 -6.07
C ASN A 62 8.90 11.71 -6.67
N GLN A 63 9.35 10.52 -6.30
CA GLN A 63 8.72 9.26 -6.71
C GLN A 63 7.77 8.77 -5.63
N PHE A 64 6.63 8.21 -6.03
CA PHE A 64 5.81 7.44 -5.12
C PHE A 64 6.48 6.09 -4.88
N ASN A 65 6.48 5.66 -3.61
CA ASN A 65 6.92 4.32 -3.24
C ASN A 65 5.76 3.56 -2.62
N ILE A 66 5.64 2.28 -2.95
CA ILE A 66 4.70 1.40 -2.26
C ILE A 66 5.29 1.07 -0.90
N VAL A 67 4.57 1.44 0.15
CA VAL A 67 5.03 1.30 1.53
C VAL A 67 3.96 0.61 2.37
N LEU A 68 4.40 -0.28 3.23
CA LEU A 68 3.58 -0.85 4.28
C LEU A 68 3.81 -0.07 5.57
N GLY A 69 2.75 0.56 6.09
CA GLY A 69 2.73 1.14 7.43
C GLY A 69 2.27 0.09 8.45
N HIS A 70 2.99 -0.04 9.54
CA HIS A 70 2.70 -0.99 10.61
C HIS A 70 2.70 -0.31 11.97
N LEU A 71 1.63 -0.52 12.74
CA LEU A 71 1.53 -0.13 14.14
C LEU A 71 1.48 -1.37 15.02
N SER A 72 2.42 -1.49 15.94
CA SER A 72 2.45 -2.56 16.95
C SER A 72 2.30 -1.99 18.35
N GLN A 73 1.48 -2.63 19.18
CA GLN A 73 1.37 -2.32 20.62
C GLN A 73 2.54 -2.86 21.44
N HIS A 74 3.23 -3.89 20.93
CA HIS A 74 4.33 -4.55 21.65
C HIS A 74 5.69 -3.86 21.39
N ALA A 75 5.76 -2.60 21.74
CA ALA A 75 7.07 -1.96 21.82
C ALA A 75 7.78 -2.36 23.12
N LEU A 76 9.10 -2.42 23.07
CA LEU A 76 9.97 -2.72 24.22
C LEU A 76 9.70 -1.85 25.47
N ASN A 77 9.00 -0.73 25.30
CA ASN A 77 8.69 0.25 26.36
C ASN A 77 7.18 0.41 26.63
N GLY A 78 6.32 -0.49 26.12
CA GLY A 78 4.86 -0.43 26.34
C GLY A 78 4.14 0.68 25.57
N GLN A 79 4.85 1.42 24.69
CA GLN A 79 4.22 2.42 23.83
C GLN A 79 4.08 1.92 22.40
N PRO A 80 2.98 2.26 21.69
CA PRO A 80 2.79 1.90 20.30
C PRO A 80 3.94 2.42 19.42
N GLN A 81 4.48 1.59 18.54
CA GLN A 81 5.52 1.99 17.60
C GLN A 81 5.04 1.85 16.17
N PHE A 82 5.38 2.87 15.36
CA PHE A 82 5.11 2.91 13.94
C PHE A 82 6.36 2.53 13.15
N TYR A 83 6.16 1.66 12.16
CA TYR A 83 7.19 1.24 11.23
C TYR A 83 6.70 1.45 9.80
N PHE A 84 7.61 1.86 8.91
CA PHE A 84 7.34 1.98 7.49
C PHE A 84 8.32 1.11 6.73
N TYR A 85 7.80 0.21 5.91
CA TYR A 85 8.58 -0.77 5.18
C TYR A 85 8.39 -0.60 3.67
N GLU A 86 9.48 -0.38 2.94
CA GLU A 86 9.51 -0.45 1.48
C GLU A 86 9.65 -1.90 1.00
N LYS A 87 10.35 -2.72 1.80
CA LYS A 87 10.41 -4.18 1.65
C LYS A 87 9.94 -4.78 2.95
N TYR A 88 8.76 -5.35 2.96
CA TYR A 88 8.10 -5.78 4.17
C TYR A 88 8.17 -7.28 4.37
N PRO A 89 8.26 -7.73 5.63
CA PRO A 89 8.14 -9.14 5.97
C PRO A 89 6.70 -9.59 5.71
N TYR A 90 6.53 -10.68 4.99
CA TYR A 90 5.22 -11.26 4.64
C TYR A 90 4.32 -11.47 5.84
N SER A 91 4.92 -11.74 7.01
CA SER A 91 4.23 -12.03 8.25
C SER A 91 3.33 -10.92 8.79
N ILE A 92 3.42 -9.69 8.29
CA ILE A 92 2.59 -8.58 8.76
C ILE A 92 1.41 -8.23 7.84
N LEU A 93 1.31 -8.88 6.68
CA LEU A 93 0.28 -8.58 5.67
C LEU A 93 -1.14 -9.01 6.05
N HIS A 94 -1.31 -9.86 7.05
CA HIS A 94 -2.63 -10.39 7.42
C HIS A 94 -3.44 -9.52 8.39
N ASN A 95 -2.84 -8.45 8.94
CA ASN A 95 -3.51 -7.48 9.80
C ASN A 95 -3.85 -6.18 9.05
N LEU A 96 -4.21 -6.28 7.78
CA LEU A 96 -4.50 -5.13 6.95
C LEU A 96 -5.77 -4.41 7.38
N VAL A 97 -5.67 -3.09 7.47
CA VAL A 97 -6.82 -2.21 7.62
C VAL A 97 -7.53 -2.08 6.27
N MET A 98 -8.85 -2.17 6.29
CA MET A 98 -9.67 -1.96 5.10
C MET A 98 -10.13 -0.52 5.04
N ARG A 99 -9.99 0.11 3.87
CA ARG A 99 -10.44 1.46 3.61
C ARG A 99 -11.96 1.53 3.62
N LYS A 100 -12.50 2.52 4.32
CA LYS A 100 -13.96 2.76 4.40
C LYS A 100 -14.47 3.65 3.26
N ASN A 101 -13.64 4.58 2.80
CA ASN A 101 -14.02 5.59 1.81
C ASN A 101 -13.51 5.24 0.41
N LEU A 102 -14.23 5.70 -0.59
CA LEU A 102 -13.78 5.64 -1.98
C LEU A 102 -12.62 6.62 -2.21
N PHE A 103 -11.81 6.35 -3.22
CA PHE A 103 -10.83 7.31 -3.70
C PHE A 103 -11.49 8.52 -4.32
N SER A 104 -10.81 9.67 -4.28
CA SER A 104 -11.27 10.85 -4.98
C SER A 104 -11.27 10.62 -6.48
N LEU A 105 -12.23 11.23 -7.18
CA LEU A 105 -12.27 11.17 -8.65
C LEU A 105 -10.99 11.71 -9.27
N GLU A 106 -10.42 12.77 -8.68
CA GLU A 106 -9.17 13.37 -9.14
C GLU A 106 -8.02 12.36 -9.12
N GLU A 107 -7.87 11.61 -8.03
CA GLU A 107 -6.83 10.58 -7.91
C GLU A 107 -7.04 9.45 -8.93
N LEU A 108 -8.27 8.95 -9.05
CA LEU A 108 -8.60 7.89 -10.00
C LEU A 108 -8.34 8.33 -11.47
N VAL A 109 -8.65 9.58 -11.80
CA VAL A 109 -8.38 10.13 -13.13
C VAL A 109 -6.88 10.23 -13.40
N LYS A 110 -6.07 10.71 -12.43
CA LYS A 110 -4.61 10.76 -12.56
C LYS A 110 -4.02 9.37 -12.81
N VAL A 111 -4.45 8.38 -12.04
CA VAL A 111 -4.02 6.99 -12.22
C VAL A 111 -4.42 6.48 -13.61
N LYS A 112 -5.66 6.70 -14.02
CA LYS A 112 -6.16 6.27 -15.34
C LYS A 112 -5.38 6.89 -16.49
N ILE A 113 -5.09 8.17 -16.42
CA ILE A 113 -4.26 8.85 -17.42
C ILE A 113 -2.86 8.23 -17.44
N ALA A 114 -2.22 8.09 -16.27
CA ALA A 114 -0.87 7.58 -16.15
C ALA A 114 -0.70 6.16 -16.71
N THR A 115 -1.72 5.31 -16.55
CA THR A 115 -1.70 3.92 -17.06
C THR A 115 -2.09 3.80 -18.54
N SER A 116 -2.67 4.86 -19.12
CA SER A 116 -3.17 4.86 -20.50
C SER A 116 -2.23 5.55 -21.49
N VAL A 117 -1.21 6.30 -21.04
CA VAL A 117 -0.31 7.05 -21.91
C VAL A 117 1.10 6.45 -21.93
N VAL A 118 1.75 6.54 -23.07
CA VAL A 118 3.15 6.08 -23.25
C VAL A 118 4.13 7.06 -22.62
N ASP A 119 3.90 8.36 -22.79
CA ASP A 119 4.74 9.42 -22.24
C ASP A 119 3.87 10.57 -21.71
N PRO A 120 3.84 10.79 -20.39
CA PRO A 120 3.08 11.87 -19.76
C PRO A 120 3.47 13.27 -20.24
N LYS A 121 4.69 13.47 -20.76
CA LYS A 121 5.15 14.76 -21.25
C LYS A 121 4.45 15.20 -22.53
N THR A 122 3.85 14.26 -23.26
CA THR A 122 3.10 14.57 -24.48
C THR A 122 1.71 15.15 -24.20
N LEU A 123 1.26 15.06 -22.95
CA LEU A 123 -0.05 15.56 -22.55
C LEU A 123 -0.05 17.08 -22.46
N LYS A 124 -1.07 17.71 -23.05
CA LYS A 124 -1.31 19.16 -22.94
C LYS A 124 -2.00 19.51 -21.62
N LEU A 125 -1.36 19.20 -20.50
CA LEU A 125 -1.85 19.47 -19.16
C LEU A 125 -1.01 20.56 -18.50
N PRO A 126 -1.55 21.29 -17.52
CA PRO A 126 -0.75 22.16 -16.66
C PRO A 126 0.42 21.38 -16.05
N LYS A 127 1.60 22.00 -15.98
CA LYS A 127 2.85 21.35 -15.56
C LYS A 127 2.71 20.60 -14.23
N ARG A 128 2.05 21.20 -13.24
CA ARG A 128 1.80 20.56 -11.94
C ARG A 128 1.10 19.21 -12.08
N ILE A 129 0.02 19.15 -12.87
CA ILE A 129 -0.75 17.91 -13.09
C ILE A 129 0.08 16.92 -13.90
N GLN A 130 0.84 17.40 -14.88
CA GLN A 130 1.76 16.57 -15.67
C GLN A 130 2.83 15.90 -14.79
N ASP A 131 3.41 16.64 -13.84
CA ASP A 131 4.39 16.13 -12.88
C ASP A 131 3.77 15.10 -11.93
N GLU A 132 2.53 15.32 -11.49
CA GLU A 132 1.80 14.35 -10.65
C GLU A 132 1.46 13.07 -11.44
N VAL A 133 0.94 13.19 -12.66
CA VAL A 133 0.67 12.04 -13.54
C VAL A 133 1.94 11.25 -13.83
N LYS A 134 3.07 11.93 -14.02
CA LYS A 134 4.35 11.28 -14.23
C LYS A 134 4.76 10.38 -13.06
N LYS A 135 4.51 10.80 -11.82
CA LYS A 135 4.81 9.97 -10.63
C LYS A 135 4.07 8.63 -10.66
N TYR A 136 2.77 8.65 -11.02
CA TYR A 136 1.99 7.42 -11.18
C TYR A 136 2.48 6.59 -12.37
N HIS A 137 2.89 7.24 -13.46
CA HIS A 137 3.43 6.56 -14.64
C HIS A 137 4.74 5.85 -14.33
N ASP A 138 5.66 6.52 -13.63
CA ASP A 138 6.96 5.95 -13.24
C ASP A 138 6.79 4.78 -12.25
N LEU A 139 5.75 4.81 -11.43
CA LEU A 139 5.40 3.73 -10.51
C LEU A 139 4.71 2.55 -11.21
N ASN A 140 4.18 2.72 -12.39
CA ASN A 140 3.48 1.68 -13.14
C ASN A 140 4.43 0.58 -13.64
N ASP A 141 5.43 0.22 -12.85
CA ASP A 141 6.21 -0.99 -13.02
C ASP A 141 5.38 -2.19 -12.55
N THR A 142 4.88 -2.94 -13.51
CA THR A 142 3.98 -4.07 -13.31
C THR A 142 4.56 -5.16 -12.40
N SER A 143 5.88 -5.29 -12.31
CA SER A 143 6.54 -6.33 -11.51
C SER A 143 6.32 -6.10 -10.01
N SER A 144 6.61 -4.90 -9.51
CA SER A 144 6.47 -4.56 -8.09
C SER A 144 5.01 -4.56 -7.65
N ILE A 145 4.10 -4.07 -8.49
CA ILE A 145 2.66 -4.05 -8.22
C ILE A 145 2.10 -5.47 -8.19
N THR A 146 2.51 -6.31 -9.13
CA THR A 146 2.09 -7.71 -9.19
C THR A 146 2.50 -8.48 -7.94
N LEU A 147 3.73 -8.28 -7.46
CA LEU A 147 4.21 -8.90 -6.22
C LEU A 147 3.37 -8.44 -5.02
N CYS A 148 3.13 -7.13 -4.85
CA CYS A 148 2.32 -6.61 -3.77
C CYS A 148 0.92 -7.22 -3.74
N ILE A 149 0.24 -7.27 -4.88
CA ILE A 149 -1.10 -7.83 -4.98
C ILE A 149 -1.08 -9.32 -4.63
N ALA A 150 -0.14 -10.08 -5.19
CA ALA A 150 0.01 -11.51 -4.95
C ALA A 150 0.19 -11.84 -3.49
N GLU A 151 1.09 -11.12 -2.84
CA GLU A 151 1.41 -11.31 -1.43
C GLU A 151 0.21 -11.04 -0.55
N VAL A 152 -0.48 -9.92 -0.75
CA VAL A 152 -1.65 -9.57 0.04
C VAL A 152 -2.80 -10.55 -0.20
N GLU A 153 -3.07 -10.95 -1.45
CA GLU A 153 -4.09 -11.95 -1.76
C GLU A 153 -3.77 -13.30 -1.10
N PHE A 154 -2.51 -13.73 -1.15
CA PHE A 154 -2.07 -14.97 -0.51
C PHE A 154 -2.32 -14.95 1.00
N PHE A 155 -1.83 -13.91 1.70
CA PHE A 155 -1.98 -13.81 3.14
C PHE A 155 -3.43 -13.64 3.57
N SER A 156 -4.21 -12.84 2.86
CA SER A 156 -5.65 -12.67 3.12
C SER A 156 -6.43 -13.98 2.97
N LYS A 157 -6.02 -14.83 2.03
CA LYS A 157 -6.67 -16.11 1.75
C LYS A 157 -6.31 -17.20 2.76
N TYR A 158 -5.02 -17.33 3.07
CA TYR A 158 -4.52 -18.46 3.87
C TYR A 158 -4.42 -18.17 5.36
N PHE A 159 -4.41 -16.89 5.76
CA PHE A 159 -4.29 -16.45 7.16
C PHE A 159 -5.36 -15.42 7.54
N PRO A 160 -6.65 -15.66 7.24
CA PRO A 160 -7.70 -14.72 7.60
C PRO A 160 -7.80 -14.60 9.12
N GLY A 161 -7.77 -13.35 9.60
CA GLY A 161 -7.96 -13.06 11.03
C GLY A 161 -6.84 -13.50 11.96
N CYS A 162 -5.64 -13.75 11.43
CA CYS A 162 -4.47 -13.94 12.28
C CYS A 162 -4.12 -12.61 12.95
N GLN A 163 -4.26 -12.54 14.27
CA GLN A 163 -4.03 -11.34 15.07
C GLN A 163 -2.63 -11.30 15.70
N ARG A 164 -1.87 -12.39 15.61
CA ARG A 164 -0.56 -12.54 16.25
C ARG A 164 0.51 -12.81 15.21
N CYS A 165 1.31 -11.83 14.96
CA CYS A 165 2.48 -11.96 14.12
C CYS A 165 3.68 -11.26 14.74
N PRO A 166 4.88 -11.80 14.58
CA PRO A 166 5.33 -12.79 13.61
C PRO A 166 5.36 -14.25 14.08
N ARG A 167 4.78 -14.61 15.21
CA ARG A 167 4.95 -15.94 15.82
C ARG A 167 3.67 -16.61 16.29
N CYS A 168 2.53 -16.35 15.69
CA CYS A 168 1.34 -17.12 16.04
C CYS A 168 1.47 -18.56 15.52
N GLN A 169 0.90 -19.50 16.25
CA GLN A 169 0.94 -20.93 15.87
C GLN A 169 0.32 -21.22 14.49
N LYS A 170 -0.54 -20.32 13.98
CA LYS A 170 -1.15 -20.45 12.66
C LYS A 170 -0.24 -19.98 11.52
N CYS A 171 0.79 -19.21 11.81
CA CYS A 171 1.75 -18.67 10.84
C CYS A 171 3.12 -19.37 10.89
N ASN A 172 3.29 -20.37 11.76
CA ASN A 172 4.49 -21.20 11.78
C ASN A 172 4.46 -22.15 10.59
N PHE A 173 5.30 -21.86 9.59
CA PHE A 173 5.76 -22.80 8.57
C PHE A 173 7.05 -23.45 9.03
#